data_965fd3114e934b05315bb24e323c8d49
#
_entry.id   965fd3114e934b05315bb24e323c8d49
#
_cell.length_a   1.000
_cell.length_b   1.000
_cell.length_c   1.000
_cell.angle_alpha   90.00
_cell.angle_beta   90.00
_cell.angle_gamma   90.00
#
_symmetry.space_group_name_H-M   'P 1'
#
loop_
_entity.id
_entity.type
_entity.pdbx_description
1 polymer ?
#
loop_
_entity_poly.entity_id
_entity_poly.type
_entity_poly.pdbx_seq_one_letter_code
_entity_poly.pdbx_strand_id
1 'polypeptide(L)'
;CIINGEPANLADYIKYAKIDTRLPLVANYSGVMINVSIQQIDEANQKVDLYAPVFSDISYRFAQPVENYIESFNKELSASASENISFSCNCILNYLYSELEGKKTRELTGPITFGEVAYQLLNQTLVYLSLSGGSR
;
A
#
# COMPACT_ATOMS: atom_id res chain seq x y z
N CYS A 1 6.31 -8.91 -18.85
CA CYS A 1 6.97 -9.23 -17.57
C CYS A 1 7.15 -10.75 -17.42
N ILE A 2 7.75 -11.18 -16.32
CA ILE A 2 7.85 -12.58 -15.92
C ILE A 2 6.91 -12.80 -14.75
N ILE A 3 6.01 -13.77 -14.83
CA ILE A 3 5.06 -14.13 -13.77
C ILE A 3 5.26 -15.60 -13.44
N ASN A 4 5.60 -15.91 -12.19
CA ASN A 4 5.87 -17.28 -11.73
C ASN A 4 6.92 -18.01 -12.55
N GLY A 5 7.90 -17.29 -13.07
CA GLY A 5 9.01 -17.83 -13.88
C GLY A 5 8.76 -17.86 -15.38
N GLU A 6 7.56 -17.54 -15.85
CA GLU A 6 7.19 -17.60 -17.27
C GLU A 6 6.90 -16.19 -17.84
N PRO A 7 7.28 -15.92 -19.10
CA PRO A 7 6.90 -14.69 -19.79
C PRO A 7 5.38 -14.56 -19.90
N ALA A 8 4.84 -13.43 -19.43
CA ALA A 8 3.40 -13.19 -19.45
C ALA A 8 3.07 -11.69 -19.55
N ASN A 9 1.83 -11.39 -19.97
CA ASN A 9 1.27 -10.06 -19.89
C ASN A 9 0.56 -9.89 -18.55
N LEU A 10 0.82 -8.79 -17.84
CA LEU A 10 0.26 -8.55 -16.50
C LEU A 10 -1.26 -8.30 -16.54
N ALA A 11 -1.75 -7.58 -17.57
CA ALA A 11 -3.19 -7.32 -17.68
C ALA A 11 -3.98 -8.63 -17.89
N ASP A 12 -3.50 -9.49 -18.77
CA ASP A 12 -4.10 -10.81 -19.03
C ASP A 12 -4.06 -11.69 -17.78
N TYR A 13 -2.95 -11.68 -17.05
CA TYR A 13 -2.81 -12.45 -15.83
C TYR A 13 -3.79 -11.98 -14.73
N ILE A 14 -3.92 -10.67 -14.50
CA ILE A 14 -4.86 -10.12 -13.53
C ILE A 14 -6.29 -10.57 -13.85
N LYS A 15 -6.66 -10.48 -15.12
CA LYS A 15 -7.98 -10.90 -15.60
C LYS A 15 -8.23 -12.40 -15.43
N TYR A 16 -7.27 -13.22 -15.88
CA TYR A 16 -7.36 -14.68 -15.80
C TYR A 16 -7.44 -15.19 -14.35
N ALA A 17 -6.57 -14.66 -13.50
CA ALA A 17 -6.50 -15.03 -12.09
C ALA A 17 -7.57 -14.35 -11.22
N LYS A 18 -8.41 -13.45 -11.82
CA LYS A 18 -9.46 -12.68 -11.12
C LYS A 18 -8.94 -11.93 -9.92
N ILE A 19 -7.78 -11.31 -10.06
CA ILE A 19 -7.16 -10.56 -8.98
C ILE A 19 -7.95 -9.27 -8.73
N ASP A 20 -8.26 -9.01 -7.47
CA ASP A 20 -8.87 -7.74 -7.06
C ASP A 20 -7.86 -6.60 -7.26
N THR A 21 -8.17 -5.67 -8.18
CA THR A 21 -7.28 -4.55 -8.52
C THR A 21 -7.12 -3.50 -7.42
N ARG A 22 -7.90 -3.59 -6.34
CA ARG A 22 -7.69 -2.80 -5.13
C ARG A 22 -6.48 -3.26 -4.32
N LEU A 23 -6.01 -4.49 -4.55
CA LEU A 23 -4.79 -5.01 -3.91
C LEU A 23 -3.56 -4.44 -4.62
N PRO A 24 -2.64 -3.79 -3.91
CA PRO A 24 -1.42 -3.27 -4.51
C PRO A 24 -0.43 -4.38 -4.83
N LEU A 25 0.48 -4.07 -5.73
CA LEU A 25 1.74 -4.77 -5.83
C LEU A 25 2.63 -4.37 -4.65
N VAL A 26 3.33 -5.33 -4.07
CA VAL A 26 4.21 -5.12 -2.92
C VAL A 26 5.58 -5.69 -3.23
N ALA A 27 6.62 -4.92 -2.94
CA ALA A 27 8.00 -5.35 -3.09
C ALA A 27 8.87 -4.92 -1.91
N ASN A 28 9.93 -5.66 -1.69
CA ASN A 28 10.92 -5.34 -0.67
C ASN A 28 12.10 -4.57 -1.32
N TYR A 29 12.23 -3.31 -0.94
CA TYR A 29 13.31 -2.43 -1.35
C TYR A 29 14.34 -2.32 -0.23
N SER A 30 15.26 -3.29 -0.18
CA SER A 30 16.34 -3.33 0.83
C SER A 30 15.84 -3.27 2.27
N GLY A 31 14.78 -4.01 2.58
CA GLY A 31 14.19 -4.09 3.93
C GLY A 31 12.95 -3.23 4.13
N VAL A 32 12.62 -2.35 3.19
CA VAL A 32 11.40 -1.52 3.23
C VAL A 32 10.36 -2.08 2.28
N MET A 33 9.17 -2.38 2.78
CA MET A 33 8.05 -2.84 1.95
C MET A 33 7.39 -1.65 1.28
N ILE A 34 7.32 -1.67 -0.05
CA ILE A 34 6.77 -0.62 -0.89
C ILE A 34 5.53 -1.13 -1.60
N ASN A 35 4.44 -0.37 -1.49
CA ASN A 35 3.19 -0.61 -2.20
C ASN A 35 3.14 0.19 -3.49
N VAL A 36 2.67 -0.46 -4.57
CA VAL A 36 2.38 0.18 -5.85
C VAL A 36 0.97 -0.22 -6.27
N SER A 37 0.04 0.73 -6.22
CA SER A 37 -1.36 0.47 -6.53
C SER A 37 -1.63 0.51 -8.04
N ILE A 38 -2.56 -0.32 -8.48
CA ILE A 38 -3.06 -0.34 -9.85
C ILE A 38 -3.99 0.87 -10.02
N GLN A 39 -3.76 1.64 -11.07
CA GLN A 39 -4.62 2.76 -11.47
C GLN A 39 -5.74 2.29 -12.38
N GLN A 40 -5.38 1.58 -13.45
CA GLN A 40 -6.33 1.04 -14.39
C GLN A 40 -5.72 -0.11 -15.22
N ILE A 41 -6.59 -0.88 -15.84
CA ILE A 41 -6.22 -1.89 -16.84
C ILE A 41 -6.76 -1.44 -18.18
N ASP A 42 -5.88 -1.19 -19.14
CA ASP A 42 -6.22 -0.95 -20.55
C ASP A 42 -6.21 -2.30 -21.26
N GLU A 43 -7.38 -2.92 -21.33
CA GLU A 43 -7.53 -4.24 -22.00
C GLU A 43 -7.24 -4.16 -23.49
N ALA A 44 -7.55 -3.04 -24.16
CA ALA A 44 -7.36 -2.89 -25.60
C ALA A 44 -5.88 -2.89 -25.98
N ASN A 45 -5.04 -2.28 -25.16
CA ASN A 45 -3.60 -2.21 -25.35
C ASN A 45 -2.81 -3.19 -24.48
N GLN A 46 -3.47 -4.03 -23.71
CA GLN A 46 -2.88 -5.00 -22.80
C GLN A 46 -1.87 -4.36 -21.81
N LYS A 47 -2.24 -3.23 -21.25
CA LYS A 47 -1.41 -2.44 -20.33
C LYS A 47 -2.04 -2.35 -18.96
N VAL A 48 -1.20 -2.22 -17.96
CA VAL A 48 -1.58 -1.88 -16.59
C VAL A 48 -0.90 -0.57 -16.23
N ASP A 49 -1.69 0.46 -15.95
CA ASP A 49 -1.20 1.71 -15.44
C ASP A 49 -1.14 1.65 -13.90
N LEU A 50 -0.07 2.18 -13.35
CA LEU A 50 0.23 2.15 -11.93
C LEU A 50 0.35 3.57 -11.38
N TYR A 51 0.02 3.76 -10.10
CA TYR A 51 0.15 5.07 -9.44
C TYR A 51 1.58 5.44 -9.07
N ALA A 52 2.50 4.48 -9.10
CA ALA A 52 3.92 4.70 -8.83
C ALA A 52 4.78 3.85 -9.78
N PRO A 53 6.05 4.24 -10.01
CA PRO A 53 6.93 3.48 -10.87
C PRO A 53 7.27 2.10 -10.30
N VAL A 54 7.45 1.14 -11.19
CA VAL A 54 8.03 -0.17 -10.90
C VAL A 54 9.37 -0.29 -11.63
N PHE A 55 10.29 -1.04 -11.06
CA PHE A 55 11.65 -1.14 -11.57
C PHE A 55 11.94 -2.56 -12.03
N SER A 56 12.79 -2.68 -13.05
CA SER A 56 13.37 -3.95 -13.46
C SER A 56 14.15 -4.56 -12.29
N ASP A 57 14.26 -5.89 -12.30
CA ASP A 57 15.02 -6.66 -11.31
C ASP A 57 14.49 -6.61 -9.87
N ILE A 58 13.31 -6.00 -9.67
CA ILE A 58 12.58 -6.06 -8.41
C ILE A 58 11.43 -7.06 -8.55
N SER A 59 11.35 -7.99 -7.59
CA SER A 59 10.24 -8.94 -7.52
C SER A 59 9.05 -8.34 -6.78
N TYR A 60 7.91 -8.31 -7.44
CA TYR A 60 6.64 -7.84 -6.88
C TYR A 60 5.71 -9.01 -6.61
N ARG A 61 4.85 -8.85 -5.62
CA ARG A 61 3.75 -9.76 -5.30
C ARG A 61 2.48 -8.96 -5.10
N PHE A 62 1.34 -9.52 -5.38
CA PHE A 62 0.08 -8.93 -4.94
C PHE A 62 -0.04 -9.03 -3.42
N ALA A 63 -0.52 -7.96 -2.79
CA ALA A 63 -0.86 -7.98 -1.38
C ALA A 63 -1.95 -9.03 -1.11
N GLN A 64 -1.95 -9.60 0.07
CA GLN A 64 -3.04 -10.47 0.49
C GLN A 64 -4.23 -9.64 0.95
N PRO A 65 -5.46 -10.04 0.62
CA PRO A 65 -6.65 -9.38 1.13
C PRO A 65 -6.72 -9.49 2.66
N VAL A 66 -7.17 -8.43 3.30
CA VAL A 66 -7.39 -8.37 4.75
C VAL A 66 -8.89 -8.29 5.00
N GLU A 67 -9.48 -9.29 5.65
CA GLU A 67 -10.92 -9.35 5.88
C GLU A 67 -11.43 -8.22 6.78
N ASN A 68 -10.68 -7.88 7.83
CA ASN A 68 -10.99 -6.77 8.73
C ASN A 68 -9.77 -5.86 8.90
N TYR A 69 -9.69 -4.86 8.02
CA TYR A 69 -8.57 -3.91 8.03
C TYR A 69 -8.42 -3.19 9.36
N ILE A 70 -9.52 -2.71 9.95
CA ILE A 70 -9.47 -1.94 11.21
C ILE A 70 -8.96 -2.79 12.37
N GLU A 71 -9.38 -4.04 12.45
CA GLU A 71 -8.93 -4.95 13.49
C GLU A 71 -7.45 -5.29 13.33
N SER A 72 -7.04 -5.65 12.13
CA SER A 72 -5.64 -5.95 11.80
C SER A 72 -4.76 -4.72 12.03
N PHE A 73 -5.19 -3.54 11.59
CA PHE A 73 -4.51 -2.29 11.79
C PHE A 73 -4.34 -1.97 13.28
N ASN A 74 -5.41 -2.09 14.07
CA ASN A 74 -5.36 -1.82 15.51
C ASN A 74 -4.45 -2.79 16.26
N LYS A 75 -4.35 -4.04 15.81
CA LYS A 75 -3.44 -5.05 16.35
C LYS A 75 -1.98 -4.70 16.06
N GLU A 76 -1.67 -4.40 14.82
CA GLU A 76 -0.31 -4.01 14.41
C GLU A 76 0.13 -2.70 15.08
N LEU A 77 -0.75 -1.71 15.12
CA LEU A 77 -0.46 -0.44 15.77
C LEU A 77 -0.19 -0.63 17.27
N SER A 78 -0.91 -1.55 17.93
CA SER A 78 -0.70 -1.84 19.35
C SER A 78 0.66 -2.46 19.64
N ALA A 79 1.20 -3.22 18.68
CA ALA A 79 2.50 -3.86 18.81
C ALA A 79 3.66 -2.89 18.56
N SER A 80 3.46 -1.86 17.74
CA SER A 80 4.50 -0.94 17.27
C SER A 80 4.34 0.51 17.76
N ALA A 81 3.15 0.92 18.15
CA ALA A 81 2.89 2.30 18.53
C ALA A 81 3.24 2.56 19.97
N SER A 82 4.35 3.15 20.13
CA SER A 82 4.64 3.95 21.31
C SER A 82 3.74 5.18 21.34
N GLU A 83 3.42 5.58 22.52
CA GLU A 83 2.91 6.87 22.92
C GLU A 83 3.65 8.01 22.18
N ASN A 84 2.92 9.05 21.77
CA ASN A 84 3.41 10.27 21.13
C ASN A 84 3.52 10.27 19.60
N ILE A 85 2.43 9.95 18.90
CA ILE A 85 2.30 10.25 17.49
C ILE A 85 2.13 11.77 17.32
N SER A 86 3.09 12.39 16.67
CA SER A 86 3.10 13.85 16.45
C SER A 86 2.47 14.26 15.14
N PHE A 87 2.46 13.38 14.16
CA PHE A 87 1.88 13.62 12.85
C PHE A 87 1.51 12.29 12.19
N SER A 88 0.46 12.30 11.41
CA SER A 88 0.10 11.17 10.54
C SER A 88 -0.52 11.67 9.23
N CYS A 89 -0.48 10.87 8.19
CA CYS A 89 -1.26 11.06 6.97
C CYS A 89 -1.64 9.73 6.37
N ASN A 90 -2.70 9.72 5.58
CA ASN A 90 -3.25 8.52 4.99
C ASN A 90 -3.48 8.73 3.49
N CYS A 91 -2.98 7.84 2.67
CA CYS A 91 -3.25 7.86 1.25
C CYS A 91 -4.74 7.65 0.97
N ILE A 92 -5.31 8.42 0.04
CA ILE A 92 -6.72 8.30 -0.35
C ILE A 92 -7.07 6.88 -0.82
N LEU A 93 -6.16 6.18 -1.48
CA LEU A 93 -6.38 4.81 -1.92
C LEU A 93 -6.48 3.86 -0.72
N ASN A 94 -5.66 4.04 0.32
CA ASN A 94 -5.80 3.27 1.54
C ASN A 94 -7.12 3.56 2.23
N TYR A 95 -7.52 4.82 2.29
CA TYR A 95 -8.79 5.24 2.89
C TYR A 95 -9.99 4.60 2.18
N LEU A 96 -10.03 4.67 0.84
CA LEU A 96 -11.14 4.14 0.03
C LEU A 96 -11.17 2.61 0.00
N TYR A 97 -10.03 1.98 -0.30
CA TYR A 97 -9.97 0.53 -0.50
C TYR A 97 -10.06 -0.27 0.79
N SER A 98 -9.71 0.35 1.91
CA SER A 98 -9.88 -0.25 3.25
C SER A 98 -11.21 0.16 3.91
N GLU A 99 -12.08 0.87 3.18
CA GLU A 99 -13.42 1.29 3.63
C GLU A 99 -13.39 2.03 4.97
N LEU A 100 -12.49 3.01 5.10
CA LEU A 100 -12.23 3.72 6.37
C LEU A 100 -13.24 4.84 6.65
N GLU A 101 -14.16 5.14 5.73
CA GLU A 101 -15.18 6.17 5.94
C GLU A 101 -16.01 5.90 7.21
N GLY A 102 -16.07 6.88 8.10
CA GLY A 102 -16.76 6.77 9.38
C GLY A 102 -16.08 5.89 10.42
N LYS A 103 -14.93 5.30 10.10
CA LYS A 103 -14.16 4.46 11.03
C LYS A 103 -13.01 5.26 11.64
N LYS A 104 -12.63 4.89 12.86
CA LYS A 104 -11.52 5.51 13.58
C LYS A 104 -10.28 4.63 13.50
N THR A 105 -9.18 5.26 13.11
CA THR A 105 -7.83 4.68 13.14
C THR A 105 -7.04 5.16 14.37
N ARG A 106 -7.68 5.09 15.54
CA ARG A 106 -7.15 5.58 16.83
C ARG A 106 -6.73 7.06 16.79
N GLU A 107 -5.51 7.34 17.23
CA GLU A 107 -4.91 8.68 17.27
C GLU A 107 -4.41 9.17 15.89
N LEU A 108 -4.51 8.34 14.84
CA LEU A 108 -4.00 8.66 13.52
C LEU A 108 -5.05 9.45 12.73
N THR A 109 -5.11 10.74 12.96
CA THR A 109 -6.17 11.66 12.46
C THR A 109 -5.66 12.70 11.46
N GLY A 110 -4.50 12.45 10.86
CA GLY A 110 -3.89 13.38 9.91
C GLY A 110 -4.64 13.50 8.57
N PRO A 111 -4.17 14.37 7.69
CA PRO A 111 -4.82 14.64 6.41
C PRO A 111 -4.83 13.40 5.50
N ILE A 112 -5.80 13.39 4.58
CA ILE A 112 -5.81 12.47 3.45
C ILE A 112 -4.95 13.04 2.34
N THR A 113 -4.08 12.22 1.78
CA THR A 113 -3.10 12.57 0.76
C THR A 113 -3.32 11.75 -0.52
N PHE A 114 -2.64 12.11 -1.60
CA PHE A 114 -2.62 11.31 -2.84
C PHE A 114 -1.46 10.32 -2.91
N GLY A 115 -0.78 10.11 -1.82
CA GLY A 115 0.42 9.29 -1.65
C GLY A 115 1.45 10.02 -0.81
N GLU A 116 2.41 9.29 -0.33
CA GLU A 116 3.49 9.78 0.52
C GLU A 116 4.83 9.58 -0.18
N VAL A 117 5.80 10.43 0.16
CA VAL A 117 7.20 10.25 -0.24
C VAL A 117 8.01 9.91 1.00
N ALA A 118 8.40 8.66 1.10
CA ALA A 118 9.29 8.17 2.15
C ALA A 118 10.35 7.29 1.49
N TYR A 119 11.47 7.89 1.10
CA TYR A 119 12.51 7.28 0.27
C TYR A 119 12.05 7.03 -1.18
N GLN A 120 10.84 6.52 -1.37
CA GLN A 120 10.16 6.29 -2.63
C GLN A 120 8.74 6.86 -2.58
N LEU A 121 8.08 6.97 -3.73
CA LEU A 121 6.66 7.26 -3.77
C LEU A 121 5.88 6.03 -3.29
N LEU A 122 5.13 6.22 -2.23
CA LEU A 122 4.24 5.22 -1.63
C LEU A 122 2.79 5.57 -1.94
N ASN A 123 1.98 4.56 -2.11
CA ASN A 123 0.53 4.71 -2.16
C ASN A 123 -0.16 3.54 -1.45
N GLN A 124 -1.43 3.73 -1.11
CA GLN A 124 -2.21 2.81 -0.31
C GLN A 124 -1.55 2.52 1.06
N THR A 125 -1.03 3.58 1.68
CA THR A 125 -0.32 3.54 2.95
C THR A 125 -0.94 4.51 3.95
N LEU A 126 -0.71 4.24 5.23
CA LEU A 126 -0.89 5.17 6.31
C LEU A 126 0.48 5.33 7.00
N VAL A 127 0.96 6.55 7.10
CA VAL A 127 2.25 6.86 7.70
C VAL A 127 2.10 7.76 8.92
N TYR A 128 2.99 7.61 9.88
CA TYR A 128 3.00 8.45 11.06
C TYR A 128 4.43 8.72 11.54
N LEU A 129 4.57 9.83 12.24
CA LEU A 129 5.78 10.24 12.92
C LEU A 129 5.56 10.15 14.43
N SER A 130 6.38 9.36 15.11
CA SER A 130 6.45 9.35 16.56
C SER A 130 7.73 10.02 17.02
N LEU A 131 7.65 10.85 18.07
CA LEU A 131 8.80 11.44 18.71
C LEU A 131 9.10 10.64 19.98
N SER A 132 10.16 9.85 19.97
CA SER A 132 10.70 9.29 21.19
C SER A 132 11.31 10.41 22.01
N GLY A 133 10.79 10.66 23.19
CA GLY A 133 11.38 11.61 24.13
C GLY A 133 12.79 11.19 24.47
N GLY A 134 13.79 11.89 23.91
CA GLY A 134 15.16 11.75 24.35
C GLY A 134 15.23 12.21 25.82
N SER A 135 15.43 11.28 26.73
CA SER A 135 15.91 11.64 28.07
C SER A 135 17.23 12.37 27.90
N ARG A 136 17.24 13.66 28.22
CA ARG A 136 18.47 14.42 28.42
C ARG A 136 19.15 13.98 29.70
#